data_ecde8f7b99eb397da214b8ebbaa07b0c
#
_entry.id   ecde8f7b99eb397da214b8ebbaa07b0c
#
_cell.length_a   1.000
_cell.length_b   1.000
_cell.length_c   1.000
_cell.angle_alpha   90.00
_cell.angle_beta   90.00
_cell.angle_gamma   90.00
#
_symmetry.space_group_name_H-M   'P 1'
#
loop_
_entity.id
_entity.type
_entity.pdbx_description
1 polymer ?
#
loop_
_entity_poly.entity_id
_entity_poly.type
_entity_poly.pdbx_seq_one_letter_code
_entity_poly.pdbx_strand_id
1 'polypeptide(L)'
;MLYLQIMSMEININCDLGEKSKHHSNKYDPDLLEIVNSANVACGYHAGDEQTMSQVVKISKKNGESIGAHPSFKDPENFGRERMDLSESEIKKLIIDQYEILQKIASSHGESVSHVKPHGALNNMACEDIELATILAKTIKDINKDIIYLVPTGSKMQEAAKKLDMKFACEIFADRNYEDDGNLVSRKKSHALITDPELAKKHVLKMVQTQSLNCHSGKQIPCEIDSVCIHGDNLSSLATAKSIRDNLVENGLELKTLNKMKKFI
;
A
#
# COMPACT_ATOMS: atom_id res chain seq x y z
N MET A 1 -18.44 -37.14 -10.36
CA MET A 1 -18.67 -35.73 -10.03
C MET A 1 -17.35 -35.17 -9.53
N LEU A 2 -16.54 -34.56 -10.42
CA LEU A 2 -15.36 -33.80 -10.00
C LEU A 2 -15.88 -32.49 -9.41
N TYR A 3 -15.74 -32.30 -8.10
CA TYR A 3 -15.81 -31.00 -7.48
C TYR A 3 -14.57 -30.22 -7.98
N LEU A 4 -14.75 -29.38 -9.01
CA LEU A 4 -13.83 -28.30 -9.24
C LEU A 4 -13.87 -27.44 -7.97
N GLN A 5 -12.84 -27.57 -7.15
CA GLN A 5 -12.55 -26.64 -6.08
C GLN A 5 -12.31 -25.30 -6.76
N ILE A 6 -13.33 -24.43 -6.80
CA ILE A 6 -13.17 -23.05 -7.24
C ILE A 6 -12.19 -22.47 -6.23
N MET A 7 -10.92 -22.36 -6.62
CA MET A 7 -9.91 -21.68 -5.79
C MET A 7 -10.38 -20.23 -5.66
N SER A 8 -10.79 -19.84 -4.46
CA SER A 8 -11.14 -18.47 -4.17
C SER A 8 -9.95 -17.58 -4.49
N MET A 9 -10.18 -16.48 -5.21
CA MET A 9 -9.15 -15.50 -5.50
C MET A 9 -8.76 -14.83 -4.18
N GLU A 10 -7.47 -14.86 -3.86
CA GLU A 10 -6.92 -14.17 -2.69
C GLU A 10 -6.75 -12.68 -3.00
N ILE A 11 -7.08 -11.83 -2.06
CA ILE A 11 -6.87 -10.38 -2.14
C ILE A 11 -6.43 -9.84 -0.78
N ASN A 12 -5.55 -8.85 -0.79
CA ASN A 12 -5.14 -8.11 0.39
C ASN A 12 -5.83 -6.75 0.45
N ILE A 13 -6.09 -6.26 1.65
CA ILE A 13 -6.50 -4.86 1.88
C ILE A 13 -5.43 -4.23 2.76
N ASN A 14 -4.86 -3.13 2.30
CA ASN A 14 -3.86 -2.37 3.04
C ASN A 14 -4.31 -0.93 3.32
N CYS A 15 -3.73 -0.33 4.34
CA CYS A 15 -3.93 1.08 4.68
C CYS A 15 -2.63 1.69 5.19
N ASP A 16 -2.42 2.99 4.90
CA ASP A 16 -1.33 3.78 5.44
C ASP A 16 -1.73 4.26 6.83
N LEU A 17 -0.92 3.97 7.85
CA LEU A 17 -1.24 4.09 9.27
C LEU A 17 -0.06 4.67 10.07
N GLY A 18 -0.36 5.17 11.26
CA GLY A 18 0.66 5.79 12.10
C GLY A 18 1.11 7.16 11.59
N GLU A 19 0.35 7.77 10.71
CA GLU A 19 0.68 9.04 10.04
C GLU A 19 0.33 10.28 10.88
N LYS A 20 0.44 10.17 12.20
CA LYS A 20 0.20 11.29 13.12
C LYS A 20 1.11 12.48 12.77
N SER A 21 0.50 13.61 12.42
CA SER A 21 1.17 14.83 12.03
C SER A 21 0.26 16.07 12.24
N LYS A 22 0.78 17.26 11.90
CA LYS A 22 -0.06 18.47 11.85
C LYS A 22 -1.13 18.44 10.74
N HIS A 23 -0.96 17.57 9.76
CA HIS A 23 -1.86 17.46 8.59
C HIS A 23 -2.85 16.31 8.73
N HIS A 24 -2.53 15.31 9.55
CA HIS A 24 -3.29 14.08 9.64
C HIS A 24 -3.45 13.63 11.09
N SER A 25 -4.66 13.24 11.44
CA SER A 25 -4.96 12.63 12.75
C SER A 25 -5.00 11.11 12.58
N ASN A 26 -4.25 10.38 13.39
CA ASN A 26 -4.32 8.92 13.46
C ASN A 26 -5.47 8.39 14.34
N LYS A 27 -6.52 9.19 14.54
CA LYS A 27 -7.65 8.87 15.43
C LYS A 27 -8.37 7.58 15.02
N TYR A 28 -8.44 7.32 13.72
CA TYR A 28 -9.18 6.18 13.16
C TYR A 28 -8.29 4.96 12.87
N ASP A 29 -6.99 5.02 13.15
CA ASP A 29 -6.08 3.88 12.94
C ASP A 29 -6.56 2.59 13.64
N PRO A 30 -7.03 2.62 14.89
CA PRO A 30 -7.55 1.41 15.54
C PRO A 30 -8.74 0.79 14.82
N ASP A 31 -9.66 1.61 14.32
CA ASP A 31 -10.84 1.14 13.58
C ASP A 31 -10.46 0.60 12.20
N LEU A 32 -9.48 1.22 11.52
CA LEU A 32 -8.95 0.76 10.24
C LEU A 32 -8.25 -0.60 10.38
N LEU A 33 -7.51 -0.80 11.47
CA LEU A 33 -6.84 -2.06 11.79
C LEU A 33 -7.82 -3.22 12.06
N GLU A 34 -9.11 -2.97 12.27
CA GLU A 34 -10.14 -4.01 12.30
C GLU A 34 -10.66 -4.38 10.89
N ILE A 35 -10.31 -3.58 9.87
CA ILE A 35 -10.81 -3.74 8.51
C ILE A 35 -9.75 -4.32 7.59
N VAL A 36 -8.50 -3.88 7.71
CA VAL A 36 -7.39 -4.22 6.81
C VAL A 36 -6.72 -5.55 7.16
N ASN A 37 -5.88 -6.02 6.25
CA ASN A 37 -5.04 -7.21 6.47
C ASN A 37 -3.55 -6.85 6.52
N SER A 38 -3.20 -5.63 6.12
CA SER A 38 -1.83 -5.12 6.11
C SER A 38 -1.78 -3.67 6.51
N ALA A 39 -0.87 -3.34 7.41
CA ALA A 39 -0.60 -2.00 7.90
C ALA A 39 0.70 -1.46 7.29
N ASN A 40 0.65 -0.35 6.54
CA ASN A 40 1.84 0.37 6.09
C ASN A 40 2.14 1.45 7.12
N VAL A 41 3.15 1.26 7.94
CA VAL A 41 3.42 2.09 9.12
C VAL A 41 4.38 3.21 8.79
N ALA A 42 3.97 4.47 8.99
CA ALA A 42 4.82 5.64 8.84
C ALA A 42 6.04 5.54 9.77
N CYS A 43 7.22 5.87 9.22
CA CYS A 43 8.51 5.62 9.88
C CYS A 43 9.17 6.89 10.44
N GLY A 44 8.40 7.93 10.76
CA GLY A 44 8.87 9.13 11.45
C GLY A 44 9.47 10.22 10.55
N TYR A 45 9.62 10.00 9.23
CA TYR A 45 10.21 11.00 8.34
C TYR A 45 9.19 11.99 7.78
N HIS A 46 8.03 11.52 7.36
CA HIS A 46 6.93 12.39 6.92
C HIS A 46 5.86 12.56 8.02
N ALA A 47 5.70 11.53 8.84
CA ALA A 47 4.71 11.48 9.91
C ALA A 47 5.06 10.38 10.93
N GLY A 48 4.34 10.38 12.05
CA GLY A 48 4.48 9.38 13.10
C GLY A 48 5.67 9.63 14.02
N ASP A 49 5.67 8.88 15.10
CA ASP A 49 6.73 8.83 16.10
C ASP A 49 6.86 7.39 16.64
N GLU A 50 7.87 7.13 17.45
CA GLU A 50 8.14 5.79 18.01
C GLU A 50 6.93 5.24 18.78
N GLN A 51 6.24 6.09 19.53
CA GLN A 51 5.05 5.70 20.30
C GLN A 51 3.90 5.29 19.36
N THR A 52 3.66 6.07 18.32
CA THR A 52 2.63 5.80 17.32
C THR A 52 2.91 4.51 16.56
N MET A 53 4.16 4.32 16.09
CA MET A 53 4.59 3.07 15.44
C MET A 53 4.37 1.86 16.35
N SER A 54 4.78 1.96 17.62
CA SER A 54 4.61 0.88 18.61
C SER A 54 3.14 0.54 18.85
N GLN A 55 2.26 1.53 18.87
CA GLN A 55 0.80 1.31 19.01
C GLN A 55 0.22 0.56 17.81
N VAL A 56 0.55 1.00 16.57
CA VAL A 56 0.10 0.33 15.35
C VAL A 56 0.59 -1.12 15.33
N VAL A 57 1.90 -1.34 15.55
CA VAL A 57 2.49 -2.69 15.60
C VAL A 57 1.79 -3.59 16.62
N LYS A 58 1.51 -3.07 17.82
CA LYS A 58 0.83 -3.83 18.87
C LYS A 58 -0.59 -4.26 18.48
N ILE A 59 -1.34 -3.37 17.82
CA ILE A 59 -2.70 -3.67 17.37
C ILE A 59 -2.64 -4.65 16.19
N SER A 60 -1.78 -4.41 15.21
CA SER A 60 -1.58 -5.30 14.06
C SER A 60 -1.23 -6.73 14.49
N LYS A 61 -0.33 -6.88 15.48
CA LYS A 61 -0.03 -8.18 16.08
C LYS A 61 -1.27 -8.86 16.64
N LYS A 62 -2.05 -8.12 17.45
CA LYS A 62 -3.28 -8.66 18.06
C LYS A 62 -4.28 -9.15 17.00
N ASN A 63 -4.40 -8.43 15.89
CA ASN A 63 -5.35 -8.75 14.82
C ASN A 63 -4.77 -9.76 13.81
N GLY A 64 -3.46 -10.03 13.84
CA GLY A 64 -2.79 -10.95 12.93
C GLY A 64 -2.52 -10.37 11.55
N GLU A 65 -2.40 -9.05 11.43
CA GLU A 65 -2.11 -8.33 10.21
C GLU A 65 -0.62 -8.38 9.85
N SER A 66 -0.30 -8.20 8.57
CA SER A 66 1.10 -8.00 8.16
C SER A 66 1.52 -6.54 8.37
N ILE A 67 2.75 -6.37 8.86
CA ILE A 67 3.34 -5.06 9.17
C ILE A 67 4.33 -4.70 8.07
N GLY A 68 4.20 -3.51 7.49
CA GLY A 68 5.08 -2.97 6.47
C GLY A 68 5.64 -1.60 6.81
N ALA A 69 6.82 -1.32 6.31
CA ALA A 69 7.42 0.01 6.40
C ALA A 69 6.87 0.93 5.31
N HIS A 70 6.54 2.17 5.70
CA HIS A 70 6.01 3.20 4.81
C HIS A 70 7.00 4.39 4.71
N PRO A 71 8.19 4.17 4.08
CA PRO A 71 9.25 5.16 4.04
C PRO A 71 8.92 6.31 3.07
N SER A 72 9.37 7.51 3.43
CA SER A 72 9.16 8.74 2.69
C SER A 72 10.40 9.62 2.69
N PHE A 73 10.40 10.67 1.90
CA PHE A 73 11.32 11.77 2.09
C PHE A 73 11.20 12.37 3.50
N LYS A 74 12.28 12.92 4.02
CA LYS A 74 12.29 13.59 5.32
C LYS A 74 11.68 14.98 5.20
N ASP A 75 10.35 15.03 5.13
CA ASP A 75 9.56 16.24 4.88
C ASP A 75 8.27 16.23 5.73
N PRO A 76 8.37 16.39 7.05
CA PRO A 76 7.20 16.41 7.93
C PRO A 76 6.32 17.66 7.68
N GLU A 77 6.90 18.74 7.15
CA GLU A 77 6.19 19.98 6.88
C GLU A 77 5.16 19.85 5.75
N ASN A 78 5.47 19.08 4.69
CA ASN A 78 4.58 18.84 3.57
C ASN A 78 4.10 17.39 3.50
N PHE A 79 4.22 16.65 4.61
CA PHE A 79 3.75 15.27 4.70
C PHE A 79 4.40 14.34 3.65
N GLY A 80 5.68 14.55 3.34
CA GLY A 80 6.42 13.76 2.34
C GLY A 80 5.92 13.91 0.91
N ARG A 81 5.19 14.98 0.58
CA ARG A 81 4.55 15.19 -0.73
C ARG A 81 5.32 16.10 -1.66
N GLU A 82 6.39 16.73 -1.18
CA GLU A 82 7.29 17.53 -2.02
C GLU A 82 8.34 16.64 -2.69
N ARG A 83 8.57 16.88 -3.99
CA ARG A 83 9.60 16.18 -4.75
C ARG A 83 10.99 16.63 -4.30
N MET A 84 11.88 15.69 -4.06
CA MET A 84 13.25 15.94 -3.67
C MET A 84 14.20 15.25 -4.65
N ASP A 85 15.25 15.96 -5.05
CA ASP A 85 16.33 15.42 -5.85
C ASP A 85 17.46 14.98 -4.90
N LEU A 86 17.58 13.67 -4.70
CA LEU A 86 18.55 13.04 -3.80
C LEU A 86 19.44 12.09 -4.61
N SER A 87 20.71 12.02 -4.21
CA SER A 87 21.63 11.04 -4.77
C SER A 87 21.22 9.60 -4.45
N GLU A 88 21.72 8.64 -5.21
CA GLU A 88 21.46 7.21 -4.97
C GLU A 88 21.84 6.80 -3.53
N SER A 89 22.95 7.31 -3.00
CA SER A 89 23.39 7.00 -1.63
C SER A 89 22.44 7.56 -0.56
N GLU A 90 21.89 8.76 -0.79
CA GLU A 90 20.90 9.35 0.11
C GLU A 90 19.58 8.60 0.07
N ILE A 91 19.11 8.20 -1.11
CA ILE A 91 17.90 7.36 -1.26
C ILE A 91 18.09 6.03 -0.54
N LYS A 92 19.22 5.33 -0.74
CA LYS A 92 19.51 4.06 -0.06
C LYS A 92 19.49 4.24 1.46
N LYS A 93 20.20 5.24 1.96
CA LYS A 93 20.22 5.53 3.39
C LYS A 93 18.84 5.83 3.94
N LEU A 94 18.05 6.64 3.23
CA LEU A 94 16.69 7.01 3.60
C LEU A 94 15.78 5.79 3.77
N ILE A 95 15.85 4.80 2.87
CA ILE A 95 15.05 3.58 2.96
C ILE A 95 15.52 2.69 4.10
N ILE A 96 16.84 2.47 4.22
CA ILE A 96 17.44 1.62 5.25
C ILE A 96 17.11 2.16 6.65
N ASP A 97 17.36 3.44 6.90
CA ASP A 97 17.12 4.07 8.21
C ASP A 97 15.67 3.88 8.66
N GLN A 98 14.71 4.14 7.78
CA GLN A 98 13.28 4.04 8.10
C GLN A 98 12.82 2.59 8.30
N TYR A 99 13.34 1.68 7.48
CA TYR A 99 13.08 0.25 7.66
C TYR A 99 13.61 -0.23 9.02
N GLU A 100 14.85 0.11 9.38
CA GLU A 100 15.50 -0.31 10.63
C GLU A 100 14.78 0.24 11.86
N ILE A 101 14.30 1.49 11.80
CA ILE A 101 13.49 2.09 12.88
C ILE A 101 12.26 1.22 13.16
N LEU A 102 11.47 0.93 12.12
CA LEU A 102 10.25 0.14 12.29
C LEU A 102 10.56 -1.33 12.65
N GLN A 103 11.58 -1.93 12.02
CA GLN A 103 11.97 -3.32 12.32
C GLN A 103 12.39 -3.48 13.77
N LYS A 104 13.11 -2.53 14.35
CA LYS A 104 13.48 -2.53 15.77
C LYS A 104 12.24 -2.52 16.67
N ILE A 105 11.28 -1.65 16.33
CA ILE A 105 10.00 -1.57 17.07
C ILE A 105 9.19 -2.87 16.92
N ALA A 106 9.04 -3.38 15.70
CA ALA A 106 8.34 -4.64 15.44
C ALA A 106 8.99 -5.79 16.23
N SER A 107 10.31 -5.89 16.22
CA SER A 107 11.07 -6.92 16.97
C SER A 107 10.83 -6.85 18.47
N SER A 108 10.71 -5.64 19.05
CA SER A 108 10.39 -5.48 20.48
C SER A 108 9.02 -6.03 20.86
N HIS A 109 8.12 -6.16 19.90
CA HIS A 109 6.82 -6.79 20.04
C HIS A 109 6.79 -8.26 19.58
N GLY A 110 7.93 -8.84 19.14
CA GLY A 110 8.04 -10.20 18.62
C GLY A 110 7.44 -10.35 17.21
N GLU A 111 7.44 -9.27 16.43
CA GLU A 111 6.99 -9.21 15.04
C GLU A 111 8.15 -8.84 14.11
N SER A 112 7.89 -8.88 12.80
CA SER A 112 8.84 -8.47 11.77
C SER A 112 8.15 -7.67 10.67
N VAL A 113 8.92 -6.78 10.04
CA VAL A 113 8.47 -6.06 8.84
C VAL A 113 8.46 -7.03 7.66
N SER A 114 7.28 -7.23 7.06
CA SER A 114 7.05 -8.19 5.98
C SER A 114 7.04 -7.56 4.59
N HIS A 115 6.78 -6.27 4.50
CA HIS A 115 6.69 -5.55 3.23
C HIS A 115 7.15 -4.09 3.36
N VAL A 116 7.43 -3.48 2.22
CA VAL A 116 7.77 -2.05 2.11
C VAL A 116 6.90 -1.41 1.04
N LYS A 117 6.29 -0.30 1.38
CA LYS A 117 5.49 0.56 0.49
C LYS A 117 5.97 2.00 0.61
N PRO A 118 6.65 2.60 -0.37
CA PRO A 118 7.05 4.00 -0.32
C PRO A 118 5.83 4.94 -0.26
N HIS A 119 6.01 6.08 0.43
CA HIS A 119 4.97 7.09 0.61
C HIS A 119 5.15 8.29 -0.32
N GLY A 120 4.05 8.94 -0.65
CA GLY A 120 3.97 10.32 -1.14
C GLY A 120 4.77 10.59 -2.41
N ALA A 121 5.59 11.65 -2.40
CA ALA A 121 6.37 12.05 -3.57
C ALA A 121 7.41 10.99 -3.97
N LEU A 122 8.01 10.29 -3.01
CA LEU A 122 8.96 9.21 -3.29
C LEU A 122 8.31 8.09 -4.10
N ASN A 123 7.10 7.65 -3.70
CA ASN A 123 6.32 6.66 -4.45
C ASN A 123 5.97 7.16 -5.85
N ASN A 124 5.44 8.39 -5.95
CA ASN A 124 5.00 8.94 -7.23
C ASN A 124 6.16 9.10 -8.23
N MET A 125 7.31 9.58 -7.77
CA MET A 125 8.52 9.69 -8.59
C MET A 125 9.00 8.32 -9.06
N ALA A 126 9.03 7.33 -8.17
CA ALA A 126 9.43 5.97 -8.51
C ALA A 126 8.43 5.26 -9.45
N CYS A 127 7.15 5.63 -9.45
CA CYS A 127 6.19 5.12 -10.42
C CYS A 127 6.48 5.61 -11.86
N GLU A 128 7.11 6.79 -11.99
CA GLU A 128 7.37 7.45 -13.27
C GLU A 128 8.79 7.19 -13.79
N ASP A 129 9.76 6.98 -12.88
CA ASP A 129 11.19 6.89 -13.16
C ASP A 129 11.75 5.50 -12.85
N ILE A 130 12.22 4.81 -13.89
CA ILE A 130 12.77 3.45 -13.79
C ILE A 130 14.12 3.40 -13.04
N GLU A 131 14.91 4.47 -13.07
CA GLU A 131 16.20 4.52 -12.38
C GLU A 131 15.95 4.60 -10.87
N LEU A 132 15.12 5.54 -10.43
CA LEU A 132 14.71 5.64 -9.03
C LEU A 132 14.00 4.35 -8.56
N ALA A 133 13.08 3.82 -9.35
CA ALA A 133 12.40 2.56 -9.04
C ALA A 133 13.39 1.40 -8.85
N THR A 134 14.45 1.34 -9.68
CA THR A 134 15.49 0.31 -9.58
C THR A 134 16.34 0.49 -8.33
N ILE A 135 16.70 1.73 -7.97
CA ILE A 135 17.43 2.03 -6.72
C ILE A 135 16.62 1.57 -5.51
N LEU A 136 15.33 1.93 -5.44
CA LEU A 136 14.44 1.52 -4.35
C LEU A 136 14.31 -0.01 -4.27
N ALA A 137 13.95 -0.66 -5.36
CA ALA A 137 13.77 -2.10 -5.42
C ALA A 137 15.04 -2.86 -5.02
N LYS A 138 16.21 -2.45 -5.52
CA LYS A 138 17.49 -3.05 -5.17
C LYS A 138 17.82 -2.85 -3.69
N THR A 139 17.61 -1.65 -3.16
CA THR A 139 17.86 -1.35 -1.74
C THR A 139 16.97 -2.21 -0.84
N ILE A 140 15.68 -2.34 -1.16
CA ILE A 140 14.72 -3.16 -0.40
C ILE A 140 15.12 -4.64 -0.44
N LYS A 141 15.51 -5.14 -1.63
CA LYS A 141 15.97 -6.52 -1.79
C LYS A 141 17.27 -6.80 -1.01
N ASP A 142 18.19 -5.83 -0.98
CA ASP A 142 19.47 -5.94 -0.26
C ASP A 142 19.26 -5.95 1.27
N ILE A 143 18.22 -5.28 1.80
CA ILE A 143 17.84 -5.34 3.21
C ILE A 143 17.40 -6.75 3.59
N ASN A 144 16.48 -7.31 2.83
CA ASN A 144 15.99 -8.67 3.01
C ASN A 144 15.36 -9.18 1.73
N LYS A 145 15.90 -10.26 1.16
CA LYS A 145 15.43 -10.89 -0.09
C LYS A 145 13.98 -11.39 -0.03
N ASP A 146 13.45 -11.64 1.16
CA ASP A 146 12.10 -12.16 1.36
C ASP A 146 11.05 -11.05 1.62
N ILE A 147 11.47 -9.78 1.69
CA ILE A 147 10.55 -8.64 1.81
C ILE A 147 9.70 -8.53 0.55
N ILE A 148 8.40 -8.31 0.76
CA ILE A 148 7.45 -8.04 -0.32
C ILE A 148 7.49 -6.53 -0.63
N TYR A 149 7.75 -6.18 -1.88
CA TYR A 149 7.66 -4.80 -2.34
C TYR A 149 6.21 -4.52 -2.79
N LEU A 150 5.47 -3.70 -2.03
CA LEU A 150 4.10 -3.31 -2.37
C LEU A 150 4.15 -2.10 -3.29
N VAL A 151 3.69 -2.29 -4.52
CA VAL A 151 3.87 -1.32 -5.62
C VAL A 151 2.56 -1.04 -6.35
N PRO A 152 2.32 0.19 -6.82
CA PRO A 152 1.19 0.47 -7.70
C PRO A 152 1.29 -0.36 -8.98
N THR A 153 0.16 -0.99 -9.35
CA THR A 153 0.11 -1.83 -10.56
C THR A 153 0.41 -1.03 -11.81
N GLY A 154 1.15 -1.63 -12.76
CA GLY A 154 1.53 -0.99 -14.03
C GLY A 154 2.66 0.04 -13.93
N SER A 155 3.20 0.32 -12.73
CA SER A 155 4.21 1.34 -12.50
C SER A 155 5.64 0.89 -12.88
N LYS A 156 6.58 1.85 -12.95
CA LYS A 156 8.01 1.55 -13.08
C LYS A 156 8.56 0.79 -11.88
N MET A 157 7.94 0.92 -10.71
CA MET A 157 8.28 0.13 -9.53
C MET A 157 7.99 -1.36 -9.74
N GLN A 158 6.85 -1.71 -10.34
CA GLN A 158 6.54 -3.09 -10.72
C GLN A 158 7.53 -3.63 -11.76
N GLU A 159 7.88 -2.81 -12.76
CA GLU A 159 8.86 -3.17 -13.79
C GLU A 159 10.24 -3.46 -13.16
N ALA A 160 10.71 -2.61 -12.25
CA ALA A 160 11.96 -2.78 -11.53
C ALA A 160 11.95 -4.04 -10.65
N ALA A 161 10.87 -4.29 -9.91
CA ALA A 161 10.71 -5.48 -9.08
C ALA A 161 10.77 -6.78 -9.90
N LYS A 162 10.08 -6.82 -11.05
CA LYS A 162 10.13 -7.94 -12.00
C LYS A 162 11.55 -8.16 -12.53
N LYS A 163 12.23 -7.11 -12.97
CA LYS A 163 13.61 -7.21 -13.49
C LYS A 163 14.61 -7.73 -12.47
N LEU A 164 14.38 -7.42 -11.20
CA LEU A 164 15.25 -7.85 -10.10
C LEU A 164 14.83 -9.19 -9.49
N ASP A 165 13.82 -9.86 -10.02
CA ASP A 165 13.30 -11.13 -9.50
C ASP A 165 13.08 -11.06 -7.98
N MET A 166 12.31 -10.08 -7.52
CA MET A 166 11.97 -9.92 -6.12
C MET A 166 10.48 -10.19 -5.86
N LYS A 167 10.14 -10.52 -4.62
CA LYS A 167 8.74 -10.65 -4.19
C LYS A 167 8.09 -9.27 -4.26
N PHE A 168 6.99 -9.14 -5.01
CA PHE A 168 6.23 -7.89 -5.08
C PHE A 168 4.73 -8.17 -5.13
N ALA A 169 3.95 -7.25 -4.56
CA ALA A 169 2.49 -7.22 -4.66
C ALA A 169 2.05 -5.97 -5.40
N CYS A 170 1.08 -6.13 -6.29
CA CYS A 170 0.52 -5.04 -7.08
C CYS A 170 -0.71 -4.46 -6.38
N GLU A 171 -0.69 -3.16 -6.07
CA GLU A 171 -1.83 -2.50 -5.44
C GLU A 171 -2.61 -1.61 -6.41
N ILE A 172 -3.91 -1.49 -6.11
CA ILE A 172 -4.80 -0.45 -6.63
C ILE A 172 -5.30 0.41 -5.48
N PHE A 173 -5.79 1.62 -5.80
CA PHE A 173 -6.35 2.55 -4.84
C PHE A 173 -7.87 2.59 -4.95
N ALA A 174 -8.55 2.40 -3.84
CA ALA A 174 -10.00 2.30 -3.79
C ALA A 174 -10.72 3.62 -4.12
N ASP A 175 -10.10 4.73 -3.78
CA ASP A 175 -10.64 6.09 -3.87
C ASP A 175 -10.07 6.93 -5.02
N ARG A 176 -9.34 6.30 -5.98
CA ARG A 176 -8.63 7.00 -7.03
C ARG A 176 -9.08 6.58 -8.42
N ASN A 177 -9.18 7.58 -9.31
CA ASN A 177 -9.33 7.33 -10.75
C ASN A 177 -7.97 7.22 -11.44
N TYR A 178 -7.97 6.53 -12.60
CA TYR A 178 -6.81 6.27 -13.43
C TYR A 178 -6.95 6.93 -14.79
N GLU A 179 -5.82 7.44 -15.32
CA GLU A 179 -5.69 7.91 -16.70
C GLU A 179 -5.52 6.73 -17.66
N ASP A 180 -5.62 6.96 -18.96
CA ASP A 180 -5.52 5.93 -20.01
C ASP A 180 -4.13 5.33 -20.19
N ASP A 181 -3.14 5.85 -19.52
CA ASP A 181 -1.78 5.30 -19.42
C ASP A 181 -1.56 4.46 -18.16
N GLY A 182 -2.57 4.34 -17.28
CA GLY A 182 -2.52 3.60 -16.02
C GLY A 182 -2.04 4.41 -14.82
N ASN A 183 -1.65 5.66 -15.01
CA ASN A 183 -1.28 6.55 -13.91
C ASN A 183 -2.50 7.05 -13.14
N LEU A 184 -2.29 7.39 -11.86
CA LEU A 184 -3.34 8.03 -11.06
C LEU A 184 -3.66 9.42 -11.60
N VAL A 185 -4.94 9.74 -11.71
CA VAL A 185 -5.40 11.10 -12.05
C VAL A 185 -4.84 12.09 -11.02
N SER A 186 -4.23 13.16 -11.51
CA SER A 186 -3.67 14.22 -10.65
C SER A 186 -4.71 14.78 -9.69
N ARG A 187 -4.38 14.89 -8.40
CA ARG A 187 -5.27 15.46 -7.36
C ARG A 187 -5.75 16.90 -7.66
N LYS A 188 -5.12 17.58 -8.63
CA LYS A 188 -5.55 18.90 -9.10
C LYS A 188 -6.81 18.84 -9.98
N LYS A 189 -7.15 17.67 -10.53
CA LYS A 189 -8.36 17.47 -11.35
C LYS A 189 -9.54 17.10 -10.45
N SER A 190 -10.73 17.62 -10.77
CA SER A 190 -11.96 17.42 -9.97
C SER A 190 -12.42 15.96 -9.87
N HIS A 191 -12.06 15.14 -10.86
CA HIS A 191 -12.40 13.72 -10.93
C HIS A 191 -11.26 12.79 -10.43
N ALA A 192 -10.28 13.33 -9.70
CA ALA A 192 -9.17 12.53 -9.21
C ALA A 192 -9.58 11.52 -8.13
N LEU A 193 -10.59 11.88 -7.32
CA LEU A 193 -11.07 11.08 -6.19
C LEU A 193 -12.46 10.52 -6.45
N ILE A 194 -12.69 9.30 -6.00
CA ILE A 194 -14.00 8.65 -5.93
C ILE A 194 -14.48 8.81 -4.49
N THR A 195 -15.39 9.73 -4.26
CA THR A 195 -15.90 10.06 -2.92
C THR A 195 -17.21 9.38 -2.58
N ASP A 196 -17.92 8.85 -3.58
CA ASP A 196 -19.14 8.07 -3.39
C ASP A 196 -18.81 6.62 -2.99
N PRO A 197 -19.24 6.15 -1.80
CA PRO A 197 -18.93 4.81 -1.32
C PRO A 197 -19.42 3.67 -2.23
N GLU A 198 -20.60 3.83 -2.84
CA GLU A 198 -21.16 2.80 -3.72
C GLU A 198 -20.42 2.73 -5.07
N LEU A 199 -19.93 3.88 -5.56
CA LEU A 199 -19.08 3.91 -6.75
C LEU A 199 -17.71 3.30 -6.44
N ALA A 200 -17.09 3.66 -5.31
CA ALA A 200 -15.80 3.10 -4.89
C ALA A 200 -15.86 1.57 -4.74
N LYS A 201 -16.89 1.06 -4.07
CA LYS A 201 -17.14 -0.37 -3.89
C LYS A 201 -17.25 -1.13 -5.22
N LYS A 202 -18.06 -0.62 -6.16
CA LYS A 202 -18.24 -1.22 -7.48
C LYS A 202 -16.97 -1.14 -8.33
N HIS A 203 -16.26 -0.01 -8.25
CA HIS A 203 -15.02 0.23 -8.97
C HIS A 203 -13.94 -0.78 -8.55
N VAL A 204 -13.72 -0.93 -7.24
CA VAL A 204 -12.77 -1.90 -6.68
C VAL A 204 -13.13 -3.32 -7.09
N LEU A 205 -14.38 -3.74 -6.84
CA LEU A 205 -14.80 -5.12 -7.16
C LEU A 205 -14.59 -5.44 -8.64
N LYS A 206 -14.96 -4.53 -9.54
CA LYS A 206 -14.77 -4.71 -10.98
C LYS A 206 -13.29 -4.86 -11.33
N MET A 207 -12.41 -3.99 -10.82
CA MET A 207 -10.96 -4.08 -11.09
C MET A 207 -10.39 -5.41 -10.61
N VAL A 208 -10.72 -5.83 -9.39
CA VAL A 208 -10.22 -7.09 -8.82
C VAL A 208 -10.72 -8.30 -9.60
N GLN A 209 -12.01 -8.36 -9.94
CA GLN A 209 -12.60 -9.49 -10.68
C GLN A 209 -12.08 -9.59 -12.12
N THR A 210 -11.84 -8.46 -12.77
CA THR A 210 -11.37 -8.43 -14.17
C THR A 210 -9.86 -8.39 -14.30
N GLN A 211 -9.13 -8.27 -13.18
CA GLN A 211 -7.67 -8.06 -13.17
C GLN A 211 -7.28 -6.98 -14.18
N SER A 212 -7.92 -5.80 -14.05
CA SER A 212 -7.68 -4.65 -14.93
C SER A 212 -7.92 -3.33 -14.20
N LEU A 213 -7.14 -2.30 -14.52
CA LEU A 213 -7.47 -0.93 -14.13
C LEU A 213 -8.69 -0.44 -14.93
N ASN A 214 -9.62 0.21 -14.24
CA ASN A 214 -10.71 0.94 -14.88
C ASN A 214 -10.34 2.41 -14.97
N CYS A 215 -9.96 2.89 -16.15
CA CYS A 215 -9.64 4.29 -16.38
C CYS A 215 -10.90 5.16 -16.37
N HIS A 216 -10.72 6.45 -16.05
CA HIS A 216 -11.82 7.41 -16.02
C HIS A 216 -12.55 7.55 -17.37
N SER A 217 -11.85 7.35 -18.47
CA SER A 217 -12.43 7.32 -19.84
C SER A 217 -13.34 6.11 -20.12
N GLY A 218 -13.28 5.07 -19.26
CA GLY A 218 -13.91 3.77 -19.49
C GLY A 218 -12.98 2.72 -20.09
N LYS A 219 -11.72 3.08 -20.47
CA LYS A 219 -10.71 2.12 -20.92
C LYS A 219 -10.36 1.15 -19.79
N GLN A 220 -10.12 -0.11 -20.15
CA GLN A 220 -9.61 -1.12 -19.24
C GLN A 220 -8.16 -1.48 -19.63
N ILE A 221 -7.27 -1.55 -18.64
CA ILE A 221 -5.87 -1.92 -18.81
C ILE A 221 -5.64 -3.21 -18.02
N PRO A 222 -5.40 -4.37 -18.68
CA PRO A 222 -5.11 -5.61 -17.98
C PRO A 222 -3.87 -5.46 -17.09
N CYS A 223 -3.96 -5.93 -15.85
CA CYS A 223 -2.89 -5.82 -14.86
C CYS A 223 -3.03 -6.89 -13.77
N GLU A 224 -1.97 -7.08 -12.97
CA GLU A 224 -2.03 -7.86 -11.75
C GLU A 224 -2.58 -7.00 -10.62
N ILE A 225 -3.46 -7.56 -9.78
CA ILE A 225 -3.99 -6.89 -8.58
C ILE A 225 -3.94 -7.88 -7.42
N ASP A 226 -3.06 -7.62 -6.47
CA ASP A 226 -2.87 -8.42 -5.26
C ASP A 226 -3.43 -7.71 -4.01
N SER A 227 -3.48 -6.38 -4.03
CA SER A 227 -3.86 -5.58 -2.87
C SER A 227 -4.70 -4.36 -3.25
N VAL A 228 -5.58 -3.97 -2.33
CA VAL A 228 -6.40 -2.76 -2.42
C VAL A 228 -5.99 -1.82 -1.31
N CYS A 229 -5.46 -0.65 -1.66
CA CYS A 229 -5.20 0.42 -0.71
C CYS A 229 -6.49 1.19 -0.42
N ILE A 230 -6.82 1.31 0.87
CA ILE A 230 -7.94 2.11 1.36
C ILE A 230 -7.42 3.22 2.29
N HIS A 231 -8.17 4.31 2.36
CA HIS A 231 -7.89 5.41 3.28
C HIS A 231 -9.06 5.60 4.24
N GLY A 232 -8.80 6.09 5.45
CA GLY A 232 -9.79 6.22 6.50
C GLY A 232 -9.67 7.52 7.31
N ASP A 233 -9.43 8.66 6.65
CA ASP A 233 -9.14 9.95 7.27
C ASP A 233 -10.34 10.54 8.05
N ASN A 234 -11.53 9.98 7.85
CA ASN A 234 -12.77 10.42 8.51
C ASN A 234 -13.80 9.28 8.58
N LEU A 235 -14.91 9.50 9.29
CA LEU A 235 -15.96 8.49 9.50
C LEU A 235 -16.57 7.98 8.18
N SER A 236 -16.73 8.83 7.18
CA SER A 236 -17.25 8.42 5.87
C SER A 236 -16.28 7.49 5.15
N SER A 237 -14.98 7.82 5.18
CA SER A 237 -13.93 6.99 4.59
C SER A 237 -13.82 5.63 5.29
N LEU A 238 -13.97 5.60 6.62
CA LEU A 238 -13.98 4.36 7.41
C LEU A 238 -15.17 3.47 7.03
N ALA A 239 -16.36 4.05 6.89
CA ALA A 239 -17.56 3.31 6.45
C ALA A 239 -17.39 2.76 5.02
N THR A 240 -16.77 3.54 4.14
CA THR A 240 -16.43 3.10 2.76
C THR A 240 -15.43 1.95 2.77
N ALA A 241 -14.38 2.02 3.58
CA ALA A 241 -13.39 0.97 3.73
C ALA A 241 -14.05 -0.36 4.16
N LYS A 242 -14.91 -0.30 5.18
CA LYS A 242 -15.68 -1.46 5.64
C LYS A 242 -16.59 -2.01 4.56
N SER A 243 -17.31 -1.14 3.84
CA SER A 243 -18.20 -1.55 2.75
C SER A 243 -17.44 -2.24 1.60
N ILE A 244 -16.25 -1.76 1.25
CA ILE A 244 -15.38 -2.38 0.24
C ILE A 244 -14.97 -3.79 0.71
N ARG A 245 -14.45 -3.91 1.94
CA ARG A 245 -14.05 -5.20 2.52
C ARG A 245 -15.20 -6.21 2.49
N ASP A 246 -16.35 -5.83 3.01
CA ASP A 246 -17.52 -6.72 3.11
C ASP A 246 -17.98 -7.14 1.70
N ASN A 247 -18.02 -6.21 0.73
CA ASN A 247 -18.37 -6.51 -0.65
C ASN A 247 -17.38 -7.48 -1.34
N LEU A 248 -16.09 -7.38 -1.08
CA LEU A 248 -15.09 -8.33 -1.61
C LEU A 248 -15.35 -9.74 -1.05
N VAL A 249 -15.60 -9.87 0.25
CA VAL A 249 -15.92 -11.15 0.90
C VAL A 249 -17.22 -11.73 0.40
N GLU A 250 -18.29 -10.93 0.29
CA GLU A 250 -19.61 -11.34 -0.23
C GLU A 250 -19.54 -11.85 -1.67
N ASN A 251 -18.57 -11.36 -2.45
CA ASN A 251 -18.31 -11.83 -3.83
C ASN A 251 -17.28 -12.97 -3.91
N GLY A 252 -16.98 -13.64 -2.79
CA GLY A 252 -16.21 -14.87 -2.74
C GLY A 252 -14.69 -14.68 -2.79
N LEU A 253 -14.18 -13.46 -2.56
CA LEU A 253 -12.75 -13.24 -2.43
C LEU A 253 -12.27 -13.61 -1.02
N GLU A 254 -11.11 -14.24 -0.93
CA GLU A 254 -10.48 -14.61 0.33
C GLU A 254 -9.48 -13.53 0.76
N LEU A 255 -9.77 -12.86 1.88
CA LEU A 255 -8.88 -11.84 2.41
C LEU A 255 -7.66 -12.47 3.07
N LYS A 256 -6.46 -12.02 2.68
CA LYS A 256 -5.18 -12.52 3.20
C LYS A 256 -4.24 -11.39 3.59
N THR A 257 -3.44 -11.62 4.62
CA THR A 257 -2.25 -10.79 4.86
C THR A 257 -1.23 -11.04 3.74
N LEU A 258 -0.46 -10.02 3.36
CA LEU A 258 0.47 -10.13 2.23
C LEU A 258 1.40 -11.36 2.36
N ASN A 259 2.02 -11.54 3.51
CA ASN A 259 2.98 -12.63 3.76
C ASN A 259 2.34 -14.03 3.84
N LYS A 260 1.01 -14.14 3.80
CA LYS A 260 0.27 -15.43 3.79
C LYS A 260 -0.46 -15.68 2.47
N MET A 261 -0.32 -14.83 1.48
CA MET A 261 -0.86 -15.09 0.15
C MET A 261 -0.06 -16.21 -0.53
N LYS A 262 -0.75 -17.11 -1.24
CA LYS A 262 -0.14 -18.25 -1.98
C LYS A 262 0.99 -17.82 -2.91
N LYS A 263 0.91 -16.60 -3.45
CA LYS A 263 1.94 -16.01 -4.30
C LYS A 263 3.31 -15.91 -3.61
N PHE A 264 3.37 -15.87 -2.26
CA PHE A 264 4.59 -15.58 -1.50
C PHE A 264 5.06 -16.71 -0.58
N ILE A 265 4.30 -17.81 -0.47
CA ILE A 265 4.62 -19.01 0.34
C ILE A 265 5.06 -20.19 -0.52
#